data_dab70a2963b6f179e907529f8f8f6d52
#
_entry.id   dab70a2963b6f179e907529f8f8f6d52
#
_cell.length_a   1.000
_cell.length_b   1.000
_cell.length_c   1.000
_cell.angle_alpha   90.00
_cell.angle_beta   90.00
_cell.angle_gamma   90.00
#
_symmetry.space_group_name_H-M   'P 1'
#
loop_
_entity.id
_entity.type
_entity.pdbx_description
1 polymer ?
#
loop_
_entity_poly.entity_id
_entity_poly.type
_entity_poly.pdbx_seq_one_letter_code
_entity_poly.pdbx_strand_id
1 'polypeptide(L)'
;MKGDIKMKQNYKIFLLVAEELSYSKAAKKAYVTQQCVSNHIQRLEKELNTKLFSKNPYIQLTEAGKILYNAVKNMEIISNNATKSIREISDGIKGSFTMGISTSRAKVILPNVLKKYHEYFPDIEISFYVNDTSILEKKLLDGEIDLFLGINTSQNENFKHTFLLNDYMHLIISRSLFQKYFANKDLEKFKSGVDLINFSEVPFTLYYETGALNLIIKQHLLFEGIKFNKTPYYISDCDTQIHLCQSGITAAIVPKMLSLNLKEHNMECKSEDEVYIFPINNFNYPLRIDLVNNMNVEQPFYINSFYQIVKEELEKMMN
;
A
#
# COMPACT_ATOMS: atom_id res chain seq x y z
N MET A 1 -31.70 -13.61 -15.66
CA MET A 1 -30.74 -14.37 -14.83
C MET A 1 -29.38 -14.18 -15.49
N LYS A 2 -28.54 -13.30 -14.94
CA LYS A 2 -27.23 -12.93 -15.51
C LYS A 2 -26.26 -14.10 -15.34
N GLY A 3 -25.61 -14.51 -16.43
CA GLY A 3 -24.71 -15.67 -16.49
C GLY A 3 -23.41 -15.45 -15.79
N ASP A 4 -23.39 -15.67 -14.47
CA ASP A 4 -22.15 -15.77 -13.74
C ASP A 4 -21.50 -17.13 -14.01
N ILE A 5 -20.19 -17.15 -14.19
CA ILE A 5 -19.42 -18.39 -14.25
C ILE A 5 -19.54 -19.04 -12.86
N LYS A 6 -20.41 -20.08 -12.75
CA LYS A 6 -20.77 -20.65 -11.45
C LYS A 6 -19.67 -21.55 -10.89
N MET A 7 -19.03 -21.13 -9.81
CA MET A 7 -18.23 -22.01 -8.97
C MET A 7 -19.10 -23.10 -8.33
N LYS A 8 -18.56 -24.34 -8.17
CA LYS A 8 -19.28 -25.45 -7.54
C LYS A 8 -19.74 -25.06 -6.13
N GLN A 9 -20.98 -25.43 -5.77
CA GLN A 9 -21.58 -25.08 -4.48
C GLN A 9 -20.74 -25.56 -3.28
N ASN A 10 -20.10 -26.73 -3.39
CA ASN A 10 -19.22 -27.27 -2.34
C ASN A 10 -18.07 -26.29 -2.01
N TYR A 11 -17.47 -25.65 -3.01
CA TYR A 11 -16.37 -24.69 -2.82
C TYR A 11 -16.87 -23.39 -2.18
N LYS A 12 -18.05 -22.89 -2.58
CA LYS A 12 -18.64 -21.71 -1.92
C LYS A 12 -18.91 -21.94 -0.45
N ILE A 13 -19.48 -23.09 -0.11
CA ILE A 13 -19.73 -23.48 1.30
C ILE A 13 -18.42 -23.66 2.05
N PHE A 14 -17.40 -24.24 1.42
CA PHE A 14 -16.08 -24.40 2.03
C PHE A 14 -15.45 -23.05 2.38
N LEU A 15 -15.48 -22.07 1.46
CA LEU A 15 -14.97 -20.71 1.72
C LEU A 15 -15.69 -20.08 2.91
N LEU A 16 -17.01 -20.13 2.95
CA LEU A 16 -17.79 -19.57 4.07
C LEU A 16 -17.42 -20.21 5.42
N VAL A 17 -17.18 -21.52 5.47
CA VAL A 17 -16.74 -22.19 6.70
C VAL A 17 -15.33 -21.79 7.07
N ALA A 18 -14.43 -21.63 6.11
CA ALA A 18 -13.04 -21.21 6.31
C ALA A 18 -12.94 -19.78 6.85
N GLU A 19 -13.76 -18.86 6.32
CA GLU A 19 -13.81 -17.46 6.75
C GLU A 19 -14.43 -17.28 8.13
N GLU A 20 -15.52 -18.00 8.41
CA GLU A 20 -16.24 -17.87 9.68
C GLU A 20 -15.67 -18.74 10.80
N LEU A 21 -14.85 -19.73 10.47
CA LEU A 21 -14.40 -20.79 11.38
C LEU A 21 -15.54 -21.36 12.23
N SER A 22 -16.73 -21.45 11.62
CA SER A 22 -17.97 -21.88 12.28
C SER A 22 -18.99 -22.40 11.27
N TYR A 23 -19.39 -23.66 11.42
CA TYR A 23 -20.44 -24.26 10.57
C TYR A 23 -21.79 -23.55 10.72
N SER A 24 -22.14 -23.14 11.95
CA SER A 24 -23.40 -22.45 12.21
C SER A 24 -23.46 -21.06 11.62
N LYS A 25 -22.36 -20.28 11.70
CA LYS A 25 -22.28 -18.95 11.08
C LYS A 25 -22.29 -19.05 9.55
N ALA A 26 -21.50 -19.97 8.99
CA ALA A 26 -21.48 -20.25 7.55
C ALA A 26 -22.89 -20.64 7.02
N ALA A 27 -23.61 -21.47 7.78
CA ALA A 27 -24.98 -21.88 7.43
C ALA A 27 -25.95 -20.67 7.37
N LYS A 28 -25.86 -19.76 8.35
CA LYS A 28 -26.64 -18.51 8.35
C LYS A 28 -26.33 -17.66 7.13
N LYS A 29 -25.04 -17.46 6.81
CA LYS A 29 -24.61 -16.67 5.63
C LYS A 29 -25.02 -17.31 4.31
N ALA A 30 -25.00 -18.64 4.23
CA ALA A 30 -25.41 -19.39 3.04
C ALA A 30 -26.94 -19.58 2.91
N TYR A 31 -27.72 -19.17 3.91
CA TYR A 31 -29.18 -19.39 3.99
C TYR A 31 -29.56 -20.87 3.88
N VAL A 32 -28.79 -21.74 4.53
CA VAL A 32 -29.02 -23.21 4.60
C VAL A 32 -28.91 -23.72 6.02
N THR A 33 -29.24 -25.01 6.23
CA THR A 33 -29.06 -25.66 7.55
C THR A 33 -27.57 -25.99 7.82
N GLN A 34 -27.19 -26.05 9.09
CA GLN A 34 -25.84 -26.50 9.48
C GLN A 34 -25.52 -27.90 8.97
N GLN A 35 -26.53 -28.80 8.94
CA GLN A 35 -26.39 -30.15 8.40
C GLN A 35 -26.06 -30.12 6.90
N CYS A 36 -26.67 -29.22 6.13
CA CYS A 36 -26.35 -29.02 4.72
C CYS A 36 -24.89 -28.60 4.54
N VAL A 37 -24.41 -27.63 5.32
CA VAL A 37 -23.00 -27.21 5.33
C VAL A 37 -22.08 -28.38 5.63
N SER A 38 -22.37 -29.14 6.70
CA SER A 38 -21.59 -30.32 7.08
C SER A 38 -21.49 -31.35 5.95
N ASN A 39 -22.60 -31.62 5.28
CA ASN A 39 -22.63 -32.56 4.16
C ASN A 39 -21.77 -32.08 2.96
N HIS A 40 -21.77 -30.78 2.64
CA HIS A 40 -20.91 -30.24 1.60
C HIS A 40 -19.42 -30.40 1.92
N ILE A 41 -19.02 -30.10 3.18
CA ILE A 41 -17.63 -30.28 3.63
C ILE A 41 -17.24 -31.76 3.61
N GLN A 42 -18.08 -32.66 4.13
CA GLN A 42 -17.79 -34.08 4.10
C GLN A 42 -17.63 -34.66 2.69
N ARG A 43 -18.42 -34.15 1.71
CA ARG A 43 -18.27 -34.54 0.30
C ARG A 43 -16.91 -34.10 -0.25
N LEU A 44 -16.48 -32.85 0.00
CA LEU A 44 -15.15 -32.38 -0.42
C LEU A 44 -14.03 -33.18 0.26
N GLU A 45 -14.11 -33.43 1.56
CA GLU A 45 -13.11 -34.22 2.29
C GLU A 45 -13.05 -35.66 1.74
N LYS A 46 -14.18 -36.22 1.35
CA LYS A 46 -14.24 -37.56 0.71
C LYS A 46 -13.67 -37.54 -0.69
N GLU A 47 -14.02 -36.54 -1.52
CA GLU A 47 -13.47 -36.37 -2.87
C GLU A 47 -11.94 -36.23 -2.86
N LEU A 48 -11.40 -35.48 -1.89
CA LEU A 48 -9.98 -35.22 -1.76
C LEU A 48 -9.23 -36.23 -0.88
N ASN A 49 -9.95 -37.18 -0.30
CA ASN A 49 -9.43 -38.20 0.64
C ASN A 49 -8.58 -37.61 1.77
N THR A 50 -8.97 -36.42 2.27
CA THR A 50 -8.26 -35.72 3.36
C THR A 50 -9.20 -34.83 4.15
N LYS A 51 -8.81 -34.51 5.41
CA LYS A 51 -9.53 -33.56 6.24
C LYS A 51 -9.10 -32.13 5.90
N LEU A 52 -10.10 -31.26 5.74
CA LEU A 52 -9.90 -29.83 5.45
C LEU A 52 -9.98 -28.97 6.71
N PHE A 53 -10.70 -29.44 7.72
CA PHE A 53 -10.81 -28.79 9.03
C PHE A 53 -10.40 -29.72 10.16
N SER A 54 -9.68 -29.17 11.14
CA SER A 54 -9.49 -29.76 12.46
C SER A 54 -10.49 -29.15 13.44
N LYS A 55 -10.86 -29.89 14.49
CA LYS A 55 -11.87 -29.45 15.49
C LYS A 55 -11.31 -29.37 16.91
N ASN A 56 -10.01 -29.54 17.09
CA ASN A 56 -9.42 -29.62 18.42
C ASN A 56 -8.31 -28.57 18.61
N PRO A 57 -8.39 -27.63 19.57
CA PRO A 57 -9.53 -27.37 20.47
C PRO A 57 -10.65 -26.55 19.81
N TYR A 58 -10.34 -25.82 18.71
CA TYR A 58 -11.27 -25.02 17.93
C TYR A 58 -11.24 -25.43 16.48
N ILE A 59 -12.28 -25.05 15.72
CA ILE A 59 -12.31 -25.26 14.28
C ILE A 59 -11.24 -24.38 13.61
N GLN A 60 -10.37 -25.00 12.82
CA GLN A 60 -9.34 -24.34 12.03
C GLN A 60 -9.03 -25.15 10.78
N LEU A 61 -8.47 -24.49 9.75
CA LEU A 61 -8.02 -25.17 8.55
C LEU A 61 -6.82 -26.09 8.84
N THR A 62 -6.84 -27.28 8.25
CA THR A 62 -5.65 -28.13 8.14
C THR A 62 -4.71 -27.56 7.09
N GLU A 63 -3.50 -28.09 6.93
CA GLU A 63 -2.61 -27.68 5.81
C GLU A 63 -3.26 -27.94 4.45
N ALA A 64 -3.95 -29.08 4.28
CA ALA A 64 -4.73 -29.34 3.07
C ALA A 64 -5.88 -28.34 2.90
N GLY A 65 -6.53 -27.96 4.02
CA GLY A 65 -7.56 -26.91 4.03
C GLY A 65 -7.02 -25.54 3.58
N LYS A 66 -5.83 -25.16 4.03
CA LYS A 66 -5.18 -23.89 3.62
C LYS A 66 -4.85 -23.89 2.12
N ILE A 67 -4.29 -24.99 1.61
CA ILE A 67 -4.01 -25.16 0.18
C ILE A 67 -5.29 -25.01 -0.63
N LEU A 68 -6.37 -25.70 -0.23
CA LEU A 68 -7.65 -25.62 -0.92
C LEU A 68 -8.26 -24.22 -0.81
N TYR A 69 -8.14 -23.55 0.35
CA TYR A 69 -8.64 -22.18 0.55
C TYR A 69 -8.02 -21.21 -0.46
N ASN A 70 -6.69 -21.22 -0.56
CA ASN A 70 -5.97 -20.36 -1.51
C ASN A 70 -6.37 -20.68 -2.97
N ALA A 71 -6.45 -21.94 -3.33
CA ALA A 71 -6.85 -22.35 -4.68
C ALA A 71 -8.28 -21.90 -5.03
N VAL A 72 -9.22 -22.10 -4.11
CA VAL A 72 -10.64 -21.75 -4.36
C VAL A 72 -10.85 -20.23 -4.34
N LYS A 73 -10.13 -19.48 -3.49
CA LYS A 73 -10.11 -18.01 -3.53
C LYS A 73 -9.60 -17.48 -4.87
N ASN A 74 -8.50 -18.03 -5.37
CA ASN A 74 -7.98 -17.66 -6.69
C ASN A 74 -8.98 -17.96 -7.81
N MET A 75 -9.64 -19.13 -7.78
CA MET A 75 -10.70 -19.45 -8.73
C MET A 75 -11.86 -18.44 -8.69
N GLU A 76 -12.26 -18.00 -7.51
CA GLU A 76 -13.31 -16.99 -7.32
C GLU A 76 -12.91 -15.66 -7.96
N ILE A 77 -11.71 -15.19 -7.68
CA ILE A 77 -11.17 -13.93 -8.22
C ILE A 77 -11.10 -13.99 -9.76
N ILE A 78 -10.53 -15.05 -10.32
CA ILE A 78 -10.42 -15.23 -11.77
C ILE A 78 -11.82 -15.26 -12.43
N SER A 79 -12.76 -16.02 -11.84
CA SER A 79 -14.13 -16.13 -12.33
C SER A 79 -14.87 -14.79 -12.32
N ASN A 80 -14.73 -14.02 -11.25
CA ASN A 80 -15.34 -12.71 -11.09
C ASN A 80 -14.77 -11.71 -12.11
N ASN A 81 -13.44 -11.67 -12.27
CA ASN A 81 -12.79 -10.80 -13.25
C ASN A 81 -13.18 -11.15 -14.69
N ALA A 82 -13.18 -12.42 -15.06
CA ALA A 82 -13.63 -12.84 -16.37
C ALA A 82 -15.10 -12.44 -16.64
N THR A 83 -15.98 -12.65 -15.65
CA THR A 83 -17.39 -12.24 -15.75
C THR A 83 -17.52 -10.72 -15.90
N LYS A 84 -16.73 -9.93 -15.16
CA LYS A 84 -16.68 -8.47 -15.26
C LYS A 84 -16.27 -8.04 -16.67
N SER A 85 -15.14 -8.56 -17.17
CA SER A 85 -14.62 -8.21 -18.51
C SER A 85 -15.60 -8.57 -19.64
N ILE A 86 -16.27 -9.73 -19.55
CA ILE A 86 -17.29 -10.12 -20.52
C ILE A 86 -18.48 -9.15 -20.50
N ARG A 87 -18.93 -8.71 -19.32
CA ARG A 87 -20.01 -7.72 -19.20
C ARG A 87 -19.60 -6.35 -19.76
N GLU A 88 -18.40 -5.89 -19.44
CA GLU A 88 -17.85 -4.63 -19.96
C GLU A 88 -17.89 -4.61 -21.51
N ILE A 89 -17.50 -5.72 -22.15
CA ILE A 89 -17.56 -5.86 -23.60
C ILE A 89 -19.02 -5.86 -24.11
N SER A 90 -19.92 -6.61 -23.44
CA SER A 90 -21.30 -6.77 -23.90
C SER A 90 -22.18 -5.55 -23.69
N ASP A 91 -21.97 -4.81 -22.62
CA ASP A 91 -22.77 -3.64 -22.22
C ASP A 91 -22.23 -2.34 -22.82
N GLY A 92 -21.10 -2.39 -23.58
CA GLY A 92 -20.43 -1.22 -24.15
C GLY A 92 -19.77 -0.34 -23.10
N ILE A 93 -19.63 -0.84 -21.86
CA ILE A 93 -18.89 -0.16 -20.79
C ILE A 93 -17.41 -0.26 -21.10
N LYS A 94 -16.72 0.86 -21.08
CA LYS A 94 -15.32 0.95 -21.50
C LYS A 94 -14.31 0.45 -20.45
N GLY A 95 -14.78 0.06 -19.27
CA GLY A 95 -14.02 -0.60 -18.21
C GLY A 95 -14.02 0.11 -16.87
N SER A 96 -13.69 -0.62 -15.83
CA SER A 96 -13.52 -0.07 -14.48
C SER A 96 -12.46 -0.84 -13.71
N PHE A 97 -11.82 -0.21 -12.73
CA PHE A 97 -10.96 -0.90 -11.77
C PHE A 97 -10.85 -0.17 -10.45
N THR A 98 -10.45 -0.91 -9.41
CA THR A 98 -10.22 -0.37 -8.07
C THR A 98 -8.73 -0.43 -7.75
N MET A 99 -8.15 0.73 -7.41
CA MET A 99 -6.74 0.86 -7.03
C MET A 99 -6.59 1.17 -5.54
N GLY A 100 -5.74 0.40 -4.88
CA GLY A 100 -5.27 0.68 -3.52
C GLY A 100 -4.08 1.63 -3.51
N ILE A 101 -4.06 2.60 -2.59
CA ILE A 101 -2.94 3.55 -2.43
C ILE A 101 -2.96 4.14 -1.02
N SER A 102 -1.80 4.53 -0.45
CA SER A 102 -1.77 5.25 0.82
C SER A 102 -2.17 6.72 0.67
N THR A 103 -2.73 7.32 1.74
CA THR A 103 -3.23 8.70 1.73
C THR A 103 -2.20 9.72 1.23
N SER A 104 -1.01 9.71 1.83
CA SER A 104 0.03 10.70 1.50
C SER A 104 0.51 10.57 0.05
N ARG A 105 0.64 9.33 -0.46
CA ARG A 105 1.03 9.11 -1.86
C ARG A 105 -0.08 9.43 -2.85
N ALA A 106 -1.33 9.18 -2.49
CA ALA A 106 -2.47 9.56 -3.32
C ALA A 106 -2.45 11.06 -3.64
N LYS A 107 -2.21 11.91 -2.63
CA LYS A 107 -2.15 13.37 -2.78
C LYS A 107 -1.04 13.83 -3.73
N VAL A 108 0.10 13.15 -3.73
CA VAL A 108 1.25 13.51 -4.55
C VAL A 108 1.15 12.96 -5.98
N ILE A 109 0.69 11.71 -6.13
CA ILE A 109 0.77 10.98 -7.41
C ILE A 109 -0.49 11.18 -8.25
N LEU A 110 -1.68 11.04 -7.64
CA LEU A 110 -2.92 10.93 -8.41
C LEU A 110 -3.26 12.16 -9.24
N PRO A 111 -3.03 13.42 -8.81
CA PRO A 111 -3.41 14.56 -9.61
C PRO A 111 -2.78 14.55 -11.02
N ASN A 112 -1.47 14.29 -11.12
CA ASN A 112 -0.76 14.28 -12.39
C ASN A 112 -1.07 13.02 -13.21
N VAL A 113 -1.10 11.86 -12.56
CA VAL A 113 -1.42 10.58 -13.21
C VAL A 113 -2.83 10.60 -13.79
N LEU A 114 -3.83 11.02 -13.00
CA LEU A 114 -5.22 11.02 -13.45
C LEU A 114 -5.48 12.04 -14.54
N LYS A 115 -4.85 13.23 -14.47
CA LYS A 115 -4.94 14.21 -15.54
C LYS A 115 -4.50 13.61 -16.88
N LYS A 116 -3.33 12.97 -16.91
CA LYS A 116 -2.81 12.33 -18.12
C LYS A 116 -3.62 11.11 -18.53
N TYR A 117 -4.02 10.27 -17.58
CA TYR A 117 -4.79 9.06 -17.88
C TYR A 117 -6.17 9.38 -18.47
N HIS A 118 -6.86 10.38 -17.95
CA HIS A 118 -8.17 10.81 -18.43
C HIS A 118 -8.15 11.33 -19.88
N GLU A 119 -7.03 11.91 -20.34
CA GLU A 119 -6.86 12.34 -21.73
C GLU A 119 -6.97 11.17 -22.73
N TYR A 120 -6.50 9.98 -22.34
CA TYR A 120 -6.52 8.78 -23.20
C TYR A 120 -7.72 7.86 -22.91
N PHE A 121 -8.21 7.86 -21.69
CA PHE A 121 -9.24 6.95 -21.20
C PHE A 121 -10.34 7.68 -20.42
N PRO A 122 -11.09 8.60 -21.05
CA PRO A 122 -12.07 9.44 -20.34
C PRO A 122 -13.28 8.65 -19.81
N ASP A 123 -13.55 7.47 -20.37
CA ASP A 123 -14.72 6.65 -20.02
C ASP A 123 -14.36 5.47 -19.09
N ILE A 124 -13.12 5.39 -18.59
CA ILE A 124 -12.74 4.38 -17.60
C ILE A 124 -13.06 4.89 -16.20
N GLU A 125 -13.82 4.09 -15.44
CA GLU A 125 -14.11 4.38 -14.04
C GLU A 125 -13.01 3.83 -13.12
N ILE A 126 -12.42 4.69 -12.27
CA ILE A 126 -11.40 4.30 -11.30
C ILE A 126 -11.90 4.57 -9.90
N SER A 127 -11.97 3.53 -9.07
CA SER A 127 -12.23 3.64 -7.64
C SER A 127 -10.92 3.58 -6.86
N PHE A 128 -10.75 4.45 -5.85
CA PHE A 128 -9.55 4.42 -5.01
C PHE A 128 -9.89 3.94 -3.62
N TYR A 129 -9.18 2.89 -3.18
CA TYR A 129 -9.22 2.39 -1.82
C TYR A 129 -7.97 2.88 -1.07
N VAL A 130 -8.17 3.78 -0.10
CA VAL A 130 -7.04 4.43 0.59
C VAL A 130 -6.76 3.74 1.91
N ASN A 131 -5.56 3.12 2.03
CA ASN A 131 -5.14 2.45 3.25
C ASN A 131 -3.62 2.12 3.22
N ASP A 132 -3.10 1.54 4.31
CA ASP A 132 -1.71 1.09 4.42
C ASP A 132 -1.45 -0.17 3.59
N THR A 133 -0.18 -0.36 3.15
CA THR A 133 0.25 -1.47 2.28
C THR A 133 -0.22 -2.84 2.79
N SER A 134 -0.10 -3.13 4.09
CA SER A 134 -0.50 -4.42 4.66
C SER A 134 -2.00 -4.73 4.54
N ILE A 135 -2.83 -3.69 4.60
CA ILE A 135 -4.29 -3.82 4.39
C ILE A 135 -4.58 -3.98 2.90
N LEU A 136 -3.87 -3.23 2.03
CA LEU A 136 -4.02 -3.32 0.59
C LEU A 136 -3.60 -4.70 0.05
N GLU A 137 -2.54 -5.31 0.59
CA GLU A 137 -2.14 -6.68 0.28
C GLU A 137 -3.28 -7.66 0.54
N LYS A 138 -3.91 -7.56 1.72
CA LYS A 138 -5.05 -8.41 2.06
C LYS A 138 -6.23 -8.17 1.12
N LYS A 139 -6.55 -6.91 0.83
CA LYS A 139 -7.65 -6.55 -0.10
C LYS A 139 -7.43 -7.09 -1.51
N LEU A 140 -6.19 -7.11 -2.00
CA LEU A 140 -5.85 -7.72 -3.29
C LEU A 140 -6.06 -9.24 -3.26
N LEU A 141 -5.63 -9.92 -2.19
CA LEU A 141 -5.83 -11.36 -2.02
C LEU A 141 -7.32 -11.75 -1.87
N ASP A 142 -8.12 -10.85 -1.30
CA ASP A 142 -9.57 -11.03 -1.18
C ASP A 142 -10.32 -10.68 -2.49
N GLY A 143 -9.61 -10.11 -3.50
CA GLY A 143 -10.21 -9.69 -4.78
C GLY A 143 -11.09 -8.45 -4.68
N GLU A 144 -10.93 -7.65 -3.61
CA GLU A 144 -11.69 -6.43 -3.40
C GLU A 144 -11.09 -5.22 -4.13
N ILE A 145 -9.80 -5.30 -4.50
CA ILE A 145 -9.09 -4.33 -5.34
C ILE A 145 -8.38 -5.06 -6.49
N ASP A 146 -8.21 -4.40 -7.63
CA ASP A 146 -7.57 -4.97 -8.81
C ASP A 146 -6.05 -4.83 -8.77
N LEU A 147 -5.56 -3.72 -8.20
CA LEU A 147 -4.13 -3.41 -8.04
C LEU A 147 -3.92 -2.46 -6.86
N PHE A 148 -2.68 -2.34 -6.41
CA PHE A 148 -2.31 -1.30 -5.46
C PHE A 148 -0.88 -0.79 -5.66
N LEU A 149 -0.61 0.45 -5.25
CA LEU A 149 0.73 0.98 -5.11
C LEU A 149 1.23 0.66 -3.71
N GLY A 150 2.22 -0.22 -3.64
CA GLY A 150 2.78 -0.72 -2.40
C GLY A 150 4.21 -0.28 -2.16
N ILE A 151 4.63 -0.33 -0.89
CA ILE A 151 5.97 0.00 -0.44
C ILE A 151 6.53 -1.18 0.31
N ASN A 152 7.72 -1.66 -0.10
CA ASN A 152 8.36 -2.81 0.51
C ASN A 152 7.36 -3.97 0.72
N THR A 153 6.57 -4.25 -0.32
CA THR A 153 5.49 -5.24 -0.29
C THR A 153 6.01 -6.64 -0.02
N SER A 154 5.19 -7.46 0.62
CA SER A 154 5.52 -8.84 0.94
C SER A 154 5.78 -9.67 -0.32
N GLN A 155 6.67 -10.65 -0.21
CA GLN A 155 6.90 -11.64 -1.27
C GLN A 155 5.83 -12.75 -1.16
N ASN A 156 4.70 -12.53 -1.84
CA ASN A 156 3.60 -13.49 -1.91
C ASN A 156 3.53 -14.09 -3.31
N GLU A 157 3.37 -15.40 -3.43
CA GLU A 157 3.29 -16.12 -4.71
C GLU A 157 2.12 -15.68 -5.61
N ASN A 158 1.07 -15.08 -5.02
CA ASN A 158 -0.07 -14.56 -5.75
C ASN A 158 0.13 -13.12 -6.23
N PHE A 159 1.24 -12.47 -5.90
CA PHE A 159 1.53 -11.09 -6.28
C PHE A 159 2.44 -11.02 -7.50
N LYS A 160 2.02 -10.23 -8.48
CA LYS A 160 2.87 -9.76 -9.57
C LYS A 160 3.31 -8.33 -9.25
N HIS A 161 4.61 -8.16 -9.07
CA HIS A 161 5.23 -6.87 -8.77
C HIS A 161 5.73 -6.21 -10.06
N THR A 162 5.26 -5.01 -10.32
CA THR A 162 5.81 -4.13 -11.37
C THR A 162 6.60 -3.03 -10.69
N PHE A 163 7.92 -3.12 -10.73
CA PHE A 163 8.81 -2.13 -10.12
C PHE A 163 8.62 -0.76 -10.77
N LEU A 164 8.48 0.27 -9.95
CA LEU A 164 8.39 1.67 -10.38
C LEU A 164 9.70 2.41 -10.10
N LEU A 165 10.07 2.53 -8.82
CA LEU A 165 11.30 3.21 -8.40
C LEU A 165 11.67 2.85 -6.94
N ASN A 166 12.86 3.29 -6.53
CA ASN A 166 13.26 3.37 -5.14
C ASN A 166 13.14 4.81 -4.65
N ASP A 167 12.41 5.03 -3.56
CA ASP A 167 12.35 6.30 -2.84
C ASP A 167 13.31 6.27 -1.65
N TYR A 168 13.83 7.41 -1.24
CA TYR A 168 14.82 7.53 -0.16
C TYR A 168 14.35 8.51 0.89
N MET A 169 14.77 8.29 2.13
CA MET A 169 14.47 9.20 3.24
C MET A 169 15.31 10.47 3.14
N HIS A 170 14.67 11.61 3.36
CA HIS A 170 15.27 12.93 3.38
C HIS A 170 15.01 13.61 4.73
N LEU A 171 15.93 14.42 5.16
CA LEU A 171 15.73 15.37 6.25
C LEU A 171 15.00 16.60 5.71
N ILE A 172 13.93 17.02 6.38
CA ILE A 172 13.29 18.31 6.15
C ILE A 172 13.40 19.17 7.41
N ILE A 173 13.67 20.46 7.21
CA ILE A 173 13.83 21.44 8.29
C ILE A 173 13.44 22.83 7.78
N SER A 174 12.64 23.59 8.55
CA SER A 174 12.35 24.97 8.19
C SER A 174 13.59 25.85 8.26
N ARG A 175 13.63 26.91 7.43
CA ARG A 175 14.69 27.89 7.42
C ARG A 175 14.90 28.51 8.79
N SER A 176 13.83 28.89 9.47
CA SER A 176 13.88 29.46 10.83
C SER A 176 14.55 28.54 11.84
N LEU A 177 14.18 27.24 11.81
CA LEU A 177 14.77 26.25 12.69
C LEU A 177 16.24 25.96 12.30
N PHE A 178 16.55 25.87 11.00
CA PHE A 178 17.91 25.69 10.51
C PHE A 178 18.82 26.84 10.96
N GLN A 179 18.40 28.09 10.79
CA GLN A 179 19.17 29.26 11.21
C GLN A 179 19.43 29.28 12.71
N LYS A 180 18.47 28.84 13.51
CA LYS A 180 18.62 28.78 14.97
C LYS A 180 19.75 27.85 15.41
N TYR A 181 19.97 26.73 14.73
CA TYR A 181 20.98 25.73 15.12
C TYR A 181 22.26 25.80 14.26
N PHE A 182 22.20 26.41 13.08
CA PHE A 182 23.27 26.42 12.08
C PHE A 182 23.55 27.82 11.49
N ALA A 183 23.33 28.89 12.28
CA ALA A 183 23.42 30.29 11.86
C ALA A 183 24.67 30.66 11.02
N ASN A 184 25.82 30.05 11.34
CA ASN A 184 27.11 30.33 10.71
C ASN A 184 27.56 29.24 9.73
N LYS A 185 26.64 28.34 9.33
CA LYS A 185 26.99 27.25 8.43
C LYS A 185 26.56 27.59 7.00
N ASP A 186 27.40 27.24 6.05
CA ASP A 186 27.11 27.38 4.61
C ASP A 186 26.07 26.35 4.18
N LEU A 187 24.90 26.80 3.76
CA LEU A 187 23.79 25.97 3.34
C LEU A 187 24.15 25.03 2.17
N GLU A 188 25.03 25.48 1.26
CA GLU A 188 25.43 24.71 0.08
C GLU A 188 26.08 23.36 0.49
N LYS A 189 26.77 23.32 1.62
CA LYS A 189 27.41 22.11 2.13
C LYS A 189 26.42 21.02 2.56
N PHE A 190 25.17 21.40 2.85
CA PHE A 190 24.11 20.46 3.25
C PHE A 190 23.34 19.89 2.06
N LYS A 191 23.38 20.57 0.90
CA LYS A 191 22.65 20.13 -0.29
C LYS A 191 23.16 18.81 -0.87
N SER A 192 24.46 18.50 -0.69
CA SER A 192 25.05 17.24 -1.15
C SER A 192 24.72 16.04 -0.24
N GLY A 193 24.23 16.29 0.96
CA GLY A 193 23.84 15.28 1.96
C GLY A 193 24.22 15.70 3.38
N VAL A 194 23.52 15.18 4.35
CA VAL A 194 23.68 15.49 5.77
C VAL A 194 23.91 14.24 6.62
N ASP A 195 24.78 14.37 7.61
CA ASP A 195 24.94 13.36 8.66
C ASP A 195 23.98 13.70 9.80
N LEU A 196 23.02 12.83 10.10
CA LEU A 196 21.99 13.07 11.12
C LEU A 196 22.56 13.32 12.51
N ILE A 197 23.75 12.84 12.81
CA ILE A 197 24.43 13.10 14.10
C ILE A 197 24.61 14.60 14.36
N ASN A 198 24.85 15.40 13.32
CA ASN A 198 24.99 16.84 13.40
C ASN A 198 23.69 17.57 13.78
N PHE A 199 22.56 16.87 13.70
CA PHE A 199 21.24 17.40 14.02
C PHE A 199 20.70 16.90 15.37
N SER A 200 21.52 16.26 16.20
CA SER A 200 21.10 15.64 17.47
C SER A 200 20.43 16.62 18.44
N GLU A 201 20.79 17.91 18.40
CA GLU A 201 20.22 18.97 19.23
C GLU A 201 18.94 19.60 18.66
N VAL A 202 18.64 19.37 17.38
CA VAL A 202 17.45 19.88 16.71
C VAL A 202 16.23 19.11 17.22
N PRO A 203 15.09 19.75 17.50
CA PRO A 203 13.87 19.02 17.84
C PRO A 203 13.32 18.26 16.62
N PHE A 204 13.02 16.98 16.79
CA PHE A 204 12.47 16.10 15.75
C PHE A 204 11.06 15.63 16.06
N THR A 205 10.23 15.57 15.03
CA THR A 205 9.05 14.69 15.03
C THR A 205 9.44 13.36 14.38
N LEU A 206 9.16 12.25 15.06
CA LEU A 206 9.41 10.91 14.56
C LEU A 206 8.09 10.16 14.34
N TYR A 207 8.15 9.07 13.56
CA TYR A 207 7.00 8.19 13.39
C TYR A 207 6.68 7.44 14.68
N TYR A 208 5.38 7.17 14.89
CA TYR A 208 4.93 6.35 16.00
C TYR A 208 5.48 4.91 15.91
N GLU A 209 5.62 4.22 17.05
CA GLU A 209 6.47 3.03 17.20
C GLU A 209 6.17 1.85 16.27
N THR A 210 4.95 1.69 15.76
CA THR A 210 4.50 0.51 15.00
C THR A 210 4.58 0.63 13.48
N GLY A 211 4.99 1.78 12.94
CA GLY A 211 5.03 2.03 11.49
C GLY A 211 6.27 1.46 10.80
N ALA A 212 6.13 0.96 9.57
CA ALA A 212 7.25 0.46 8.76
C ALA A 212 8.35 1.51 8.56
N LEU A 213 7.98 2.78 8.35
CA LEU A 213 8.94 3.88 8.23
C LEU A 213 9.72 4.12 9.53
N ASN A 214 9.06 3.99 10.69
CA ASN A 214 9.71 4.11 11.98
C ASN A 214 10.79 3.03 12.20
N LEU A 215 10.50 1.79 11.79
CA LEU A 215 11.48 0.69 11.89
C LEU A 215 12.74 1.00 11.08
N ILE A 216 12.59 1.49 9.86
CA ILE A 216 13.70 1.84 8.97
C ILE A 216 14.52 2.98 9.57
N ILE A 217 13.87 4.03 10.07
CA ILE A 217 14.55 5.17 10.73
C ILE A 217 15.27 4.71 12.00
N LYS A 218 14.60 3.94 12.86
CA LYS A 218 15.22 3.39 14.08
C LYS A 218 16.44 2.51 13.78
N GLN A 219 16.36 1.65 12.78
CA GLN A 219 17.50 0.82 12.37
C GLN A 219 18.70 1.68 11.94
N HIS A 220 18.45 2.72 11.14
CA HIS A 220 19.50 3.65 10.73
C HIS A 220 20.11 4.39 11.94
N LEU A 221 19.27 4.96 12.81
CA LEU A 221 19.75 5.69 14.01
C LEU A 221 20.56 4.77 14.93
N LEU A 222 20.14 3.52 15.13
CA LEU A 222 20.88 2.53 15.91
C LEU A 222 22.23 2.18 15.28
N PHE A 223 22.24 1.93 13.96
CA PHE A 223 23.45 1.56 13.22
C PHE A 223 24.51 2.68 13.28
N GLU A 224 24.08 3.93 13.12
CA GLU A 224 24.95 5.12 13.16
C GLU A 224 25.21 5.62 14.60
N GLY A 225 24.65 4.99 15.63
CA GLY A 225 24.80 5.41 17.02
C GLY A 225 24.18 6.77 17.35
N ILE A 226 23.15 7.18 16.61
CA ILE A 226 22.52 8.50 16.72
C ILE A 226 21.37 8.48 17.71
N LYS A 227 21.32 9.49 18.57
CA LYS A 227 20.19 9.78 19.45
C LYS A 227 19.83 11.25 19.35
N PHE A 228 18.57 11.52 19.05
CA PHE A 228 18.04 12.88 19.12
C PHE A 228 17.74 13.26 20.57
N ASN A 229 18.27 14.39 21.02
CA ASN A 229 18.10 14.87 22.40
C ASN A 229 16.71 15.45 22.64
N LYS A 230 16.00 15.87 21.58
CA LYS A 230 14.67 16.46 21.63
C LYS A 230 13.76 15.81 20.61
N THR A 231 12.86 14.95 21.10
CA THR A 231 11.81 14.33 20.28
C THR A 231 10.45 14.58 20.95
N PRO A 232 9.90 15.80 20.81
CA PRO A 232 8.69 16.17 21.52
C PRO A 232 7.43 15.46 21.00
N TYR A 233 7.43 14.97 19.76
CA TYR A 233 6.25 14.40 19.12
C TYR A 233 6.56 13.10 18.38
N TYR A 234 5.61 12.14 18.49
CA TYR A 234 5.57 10.91 17.71
C TYR A 234 4.25 10.88 16.92
N ILE A 235 4.32 10.92 15.61
CA ILE A 235 3.15 11.06 14.73
C ILE A 235 3.31 10.10 13.55
N SER A 236 2.31 9.25 13.30
CA SER A 236 2.35 8.27 12.20
C SER A 236 2.02 8.88 10.83
N ASP A 237 1.35 10.02 10.80
CA ASP A 237 1.00 10.72 9.58
C ASP A 237 2.14 11.62 9.08
N CYS A 238 2.63 11.34 7.86
CA CYS A 238 3.74 12.08 7.26
C CYS A 238 3.36 13.54 6.93
N ASP A 239 2.13 13.77 6.47
CA ASP A 239 1.67 15.12 6.11
C ASP A 239 1.68 16.03 7.34
N THR A 240 1.22 15.52 8.50
CA THR A 240 1.27 16.24 9.77
C THR A 240 2.71 16.55 10.19
N GLN A 241 3.67 15.62 10.00
CA GLN A 241 5.09 15.89 10.28
C GLN A 241 5.64 17.01 9.38
N ILE A 242 5.26 17.01 8.10
CA ILE A 242 5.63 18.06 7.14
C ILE A 242 5.08 19.43 7.60
N HIS A 243 3.82 19.50 8.00
CA HIS A 243 3.20 20.74 8.49
C HIS A 243 3.85 21.27 9.78
N LEU A 244 4.23 20.38 10.72
CA LEU A 244 4.99 20.79 11.91
C LEU A 244 6.37 21.34 11.54
N CYS A 245 7.02 20.78 10.53
CA CYS A 245 8.27 21.30 10.00
C CYS A 245 8.08 22.68 9.36
N GLN A 246 7.06 22.88 8.52
CA GLN A 246 6.70 24.16 7.92
C GLN A 246 6.44 25.24 8.98
N SER A 247 5.82 24.85 10.09
CA SER A 247 5.56 25.75 11.23
C SER A 247 6.80 26.08 12.09
N GLY A 248 7.98 25.57 11.71
CA GLY A 248 9.23 25.84 12.45
C GLY A 248 9.32 25.15 13.82
N ILE A 249 8.46 24.17 14.12
CA ILE A 249 8.40 23.52 15.44
C ILE A 249 9.44 22.40 15.53
N THR A 250 9.52 21.53 14.52
CA THR A 250 10.44 20.38 14.48
C THR A 250 11.01 20.15 13.09
N ALA A 251 12.14 19.49 13.01
CA ALA A 251 12.59 18.81 11.80
C ALA A 251 11.90 17.42 11.69
N ALA A 252 11.92 16.82 10.52
CA ALA A 252 11.41 15.48 10.30
C ALA A 252 12.25 14.70 9.28
N ILE A 253 12.11 13.37 9.29
CA ILE A 253 12.70 12.46 8.32
C ILE A 253 11.56 11.86 7.52
N VAL A 254 11.47 12.21 6.24
CA VAL A 254 10.35 11.85 5.38
C VAL A 254 10.83 11.25 4.05
N PRO A 255 10.05 10.40 3.36
CA PRO A 255 10.36 9.98 1.99
C PRO A 255 10.48 11.19 1.04
N LYS A 256 11.47 11.19 0.14
CA LYS A 256 11.68 12.27 -0.86
C LYS A 256 10.39 12.56 -1.62
N MET A 257 9.71 11.50 -2.08
CA MET A 257 8.45 11.64 -2.82
C MET A 257 7.41 12.49 -2.09
N LEU A 258 7.27 12.32 -0.78
CA LEU A 258 6.27 13.04 0.01
C LEU A 258 6.67 14.49 0.30
N SER A 259 7.94 14.85 0.10
CA SER A 259 8.44 16.22 0.24
C SER A 259 8.37 17.03 -1.06
N LEU A 260 7.92 16.45 -2.18
CA LEU A 260 7.90 17.15 -3.48
C LEU A 260 7.01 18.40 -3.47
N ASN A 261 5.87 18.35 -2.79
CA ASN A 261 4.97 19.51 -2.69
C ASN A 261 5.57 20.68 -1.89
N LEU A 262 6.68 20.45 -1.14
CA LEU A 262 7.41 21.53 -0.47
C LEU A 262 8.09 22.49 -1.46
N LYS A 263 8.33 22.08 -2.71
CA LYS A 263 8.85 22.97 -3.76
C LYS A 263 7.84 24.09 -4.08
N GLU A 264 6.54 23.72 -4.22
CA GLU A 264 5.46 24.69 -4.45
C GLU A 264 5.27 25.58 -3.24
N HIS A 265 5.21 24.98 -2.03
CA HIS A 265 5.15 25.72 -0.78
C HIS A 265 6.28 26.78 -0.67
N ASN A 266 7.51 26.41 -0.99
CA ASN A 266 8.66 27.32 -0.91
C ASN A 266 8.59 28.47 -1.93
N MET A 267 7.85 28.33 -3.04
CA MET A 267 7.62 29.40 -4.01
C MET A 267 6.58 30.41 -3.53
N GLU A 268 5.64 29.99 -2.70
CA GLU A 268 4.48 30.78 -2.26
C GLU A 268 4.63 31.34 -0.85
N CYS A 269 5.45 30.70 0.00
CA CYS A 269 5.63 31.10 1.39
C CYS A 269 6.56 32.28 1.56
N LYS A 270 6.55 32.88 2.76
CA LYS A 270 7.56 33.85 3.15
C LYS A 270 8.90 33.18 3.30
N SER A 271 9.99 33.90 3.06
CA SER A 271 11.36 33.37 3.14
C SER A 271 11.71 32.70 4.47
N GLU A 272 11.09 33.13 5.58
CA GLU A 272 11.26 32.55 6.92
C GLU A 272 10.62 31.16 7.09
N ASP A 273 9.54 30.90 6.32
CA ASP A 273 8.76 29.67 6.34
C ASP A 273 9.24 28.63 5.31
N GLU A 274 10.29 28.95 4.55
CA GLU A 274 10.92 28.05 3.58
C GLU A 274 11.39 26.76 4.29
N VAL A 275 11.20 25.61 3.66
CA VAL A 275 11.65 24.31 4.16
C VAL A 275 12.78 23.77 3.31
N TYR A 276 13.91 23.52 3.94
CA TYR A 276 15.06 22.86 3.31
C TYR A 276 14.87 21.35 3.30
N ILE A 277 15.29 20.73 2.21
CA ILE A 277 15.20 19.28 1.97
C ILE A 277 16.62 18.77 1.70
N PHE A 278 17.12 17.89 2.55
CA PHE A 278 18.47 17.37 2.42
C PHE A 278 18.49 15.86 2.29
N PRO A 279 19.26 15.29 1.34
CA PRO A 279 19.59 13.87 1.36
C PRO A 279 20.27 13.49 2.67
N ILE A 280 20.03 12.29 3.17
CA ILE A 280 20.69 11.79 4.39
C ILE A 280 21.83 10.86 3.96
N ASN A 281 23.06 11.17 4.42
CA ASN A 281 24.22 10.32 4.16
C ASN A 281 24.05 8.95 4.82
N ASN A 282 24.59 7.92 4.19
CA ASN A 282 24.58 6.52 4.68
C ASN A 282 23.20 5.93 4.94
N PHE A 283 22.11 6.58 4.51
CA PHE A 283 20.77 6.03 4.67
C PHE A 283 20.47 5.02 3.55
N ASN A 284 21.00 3.79 3.69
CA ASN A 284 21.01 2.75 2.67
C ASN A 284 19.76 1.84 2.70
N TYR A 285 18.61 2.38 3.07
CA TYR A 285 17.34 1.66 3.14
C TYR A 285 16.34 2.24 2.14
N PRO A 286 16.40 1.84 0.85
CA PRO A 286 15.45 2.34 -0.13
C PRO A 286 14.04 1.83 0.18
N LEU A 287 13.07 2.70 -0.04
CA LEU A 287 11.67 2.34 -0.05
C LEU A 287 11.31 1.89 -1.48
N ARG A 288 11.33 0.60 -1.71
CA ARG A 288 10.94 0.05 -3.00
C ARG A 288 9.45 0.28 -3.24
N ILE A 289 9.11 0.92 -4.34
CA ILE A 289 7.74 1.20 -4.74
C ILE A 289 7.38 0.34 -5.94
N ASP A 290 6.32 -0.46 -5.79
CA ASP A 290 5.80 -1.34 -6.81
C ASP A 290 4.31 -1.05 -7.07
N LEU A 291 3.85 -1.22 -8.32
CA LEU A 291 2.46 -1.55 -8.59
C LEU A 291 2.30 -3.07 -8.48
N VAL A 292 1.34 -3.49 -7.69
CA VAL A 292 1.11 -4.89 -7.39
C VAL A 292 -0.29 -5.30 -7.82
N ASN A 293 -0.42 -6.40 -8.54
CA ASN A 293 -1.70 -7.01 -8.91
C ASN A 293 -1.66 -8.51 -8.66
N ASN A 294 -2.82 -9.17 -8.76
CA ASN A 294 -2.88 -10.63 -8.64
C ASN A 294 -2.20 -11.28 -9.84
N MET A 295 -1.22 -12.17 -9.60
CA MET A 295 -0.45 -12.85 -10.65
C MET A 295 -1.32 -13.71 -11.58
N ASN A 296 -2.42 -14.25 -11.06
CA ASN A 296 -3.31 -15.17 -11.78
C ASN A 296 -4.39 -14.44 -12.60
N VAL A 297 -4.42 -13.10 -12.58
CA VAL A 297 -5.39 -12.28 -13.29
C VAL A 297 -4.68 -11.51 -14.40
N GLU A 298 -5.07 -11.78 -15.65
CA GLU A 298 -4.61 -10.99 -16.79
C GLU A 298 -5.27 -9.61 -16.75
N GLN A 299 -4.44 -8.57 -16.80
CA GLN A 299 -4.92 -7.20 -16.68
C GLN A 299 -5.38 -6.69 -18.05
N PRO A 300 -6.56 -6.02 -18.13
CA PRO A 300 -7.02 -5.34 -19.34
C PRO A 300 -6.01 -4.30 -19.83
N PHE A 301 -6.06 -3.99 -21.12
CA PHE A 301 -5.12 -3.04 -21.74
C PHE A 301 -5.13 -1.65 -21.09
N TYR A 302 -6.27 -1.16 -20.65
CA TYR A 302 -6.41 0.13 -20.00
C TYR A 302 -5.71 0.17 -18.61
N ILE A 303 -5.67 -0.95 -17.87
CA ILE A 303 -4.88 -1.04 -16.63
C ILE A 303 -3.38 -1.11 -16.95
N ASN A 304 -2.96 -1.83 -17.99
CA ASN A 304 -1.56 -1.85 -18.41
C ASN A 304 -1.10 -0.45 -18.86
N SER A 305 -1.96 0.31 -19.53
CA SER A 305 -1.69 1.71 -19.90
C SER A 305 -1.59 2.61 -18.67
N PHE A 306 -2.43 2.37 -17.64
CA PHE A 306 -2.33 3.07 -16.36
C PHE A 306 -0.95 2.84 -15.69
N TYR A 307 -0.44 1.61 -15.72
CA TYR A 307 0.90 1.29 -15.19
C TYR A 307 1.99 2.11 -15.87
N GLN A 308 1.95 2.23 -17.20
CA GLN A 308 2.94 3.01 -17.96
C GLN A 308 2.87 4.50 -17.59
N ILE A 309 1.66 5.05 -17.51
CA ILE A 309 1.45 6.45 -17.14
C ILE A 309 1.94 6.74 -15.72
N VAL A 310 1.62 5.86 -14.75
CA VAL A 310 2.13 5.98 -13.37
C VAL A 310 3.65 6.01 -13.35
N LYS A 311 4.30 5.10 -14.08
CA LYS A 311 5.77 5.01 -14.14
C LYS A 311 6.38 6.28 -14.73
N GLU A 312 5.86 6.75 -15.88
CA GLU A 312 6.35 7.95 -16.55
C GLU A 312 6.19 9.21 -15.68
N GLU A 313 5.03 9.36 -15.03
CA GLU A 313 4.79 10.53 -14.18
C GLU A 313 5.66 10.50 -12.92
N LEU A 314 5.86 9.33 -12.32
CA LEU A 314 6.76 9.19 -11.18
C LEU A 314 8.21 9.48 -11.55
N GLU A 315 8.69 8.99 -12.70
CA GLU A 315 10.05 9.31 -13.20
C GLU A 315 10.25 10.82 -13.39
N LYS A 316 9.25 11.53 -13.94
CA LYS A 316 9.30 13.00 -14.10
C LYS A 316 9.30 13.74 -12.75
N MET A 317 8.51 13.26 -11.78
CA MET A 317 8.39 13.91 -10.48
C MET A 317 9.65 13.76 -9.63
N MET A 318 10.36 12.64 -9.78
CA MET A 318 11.52 12.31 -8.93
C MET A 318 12.85 12.84 -9.48
N ASN A 319 12.90 13.22 -10.76
CA ASN A 319 14.04 13.90 -11.41
C ASN A 319 13.99 15.41 -11.17
#